data_14fd6ee96f0dcf4eb01e9de2ba5534ce
#
_entry.id   14fd6ee96f0dcf4eb01e9de2ba5534ce
#
_cell.length_a   1.000
_cell.length_b   1.000
_cell.length_c   1.000
_cell.angle_alpha   90.00
_cell.angle_beta   90.00
_cell.angle_gamma   90.00
#
_symmetry.space_group_name_H-M   'P 1'
#
loop_
_entity.id
_entity.type
_entity.pdbx_description
1 polymer ?
#
loop_
_entity_poly.entity_id
_entity_poly.type
_entity_poly.pdbx_seq_one_letter_code
_entity_poly.pdbx_strand_id
1 'polypeptide(L)'
;MRRDVRLLGDILGEVIRDSEGPELLADVERLRRAVIEARRGEREECLADGATSADPVGDEIAALVASWSLDRAEQVARAFTVYFHLVNLAEEHQRIRILRERDSGQAPVRESLAAAVAEVGHDGGPGHLAELLAGLRVHLVLTAHPTEARRRAVVAALRRISGLLDGLDDQRAGATDHDEARRGLCEQVDLLWRTSQLRVKAMDPIDEVRTVMTAFDETLFLVVPAVYRELDRALAATVLAKAGGGRAAPPVHAFLRFGSWVGADRDGNPFVTAQVTRETATIQADHILRALENATIRIGRALTLHEATTPPSAGLRRALAAASAAHPELLAEIAARSPQEPYRTYLLYAAQRINATRVRHADLAYPGPATYLADLRIVQESLAAAGAAKQAFGELQHLIWQVETFGFHLAGLEVRQHSEVHARALTELRAAGQPGTEGSWSAQTEEVLATIRAVAWVQDRYGVDACRRYVVSFTRSADDIAAVYELARYAMDGGSIPRLDVVPLFESAADLAHAPDVLTGMLALPDVAERVAANGGELEAMLGYSDSAKELGPASATLRLFDTQA
;
A
#
# COMPACT_ATOMS: atom_id res chain seq x y z
N MET A 1 -6.68 -6.77 -26.35
CA MET A 1 -7.31 -5.46 -26.19
C MET A 1 -8.54 -5.24 -27.08
N ARG A 2 -8.44 -5.13 -28.44
CA ARG A 2 -9.61 -4.84 -29.30
C ARG A 2 -10.75 -5.85 -29.12
N ARG A 3 -10.43 -7.15 -28.93
CA ARG A 3 -11.44 -8.21 -28.66
C ARG A 3 -12.20 -7.95 -27.37
N ASP A 4 -11.49 -7.62 -26.28
CA ASP A 4 -12.10 -7.47 -24.96
C ASP A 4 -12.87 -6.15 -24.85
N VAL A 5 -12.34 -5.06 -25.43
CA VAL A 5 -13.08 -3.79 -25.53
C VAL A 5 -14.38 -3.97 -26.31
N ARG A 6 -14.36 -4.74 -27.41
CA ARG A 6 -15.58 -5.05 -28.18
C ARG A 6 -16.54 -5.88 -27.34
N LEU A 7 -16.06 -6.98 -26.73
CA LEU A 7 -16.90 -7.87 -25.89
C LEU A 7 -17.59 -7.08 -24.77
N LEU A 8 -16.82 -6.30 -24.01
CA LEU A 8 -17.34 -5.52 -22.88
C LEU A 8 -18.25 -4.38 -23.34
N GLY A 9 -17.93 -3.76 -24.48
CA GLY A 9 -18.77 -2.74 -25.11
C GLY A 9 -20.11 -3.29 -25.61
N ASP A 10 -20.10 -4.46 -26.22
CA ASP A 10 -21.31 -5.14 -26.70
C ASP A 10 -22.21 -5.52 -25.50
N ILE A 11 -21.62 -6.07 -24.42
CA ILE A 11 -22.36 -6.39 -23.18
C ILE A 11 -22.95 -5.13 -22.56
N LEU A 12 -22.19 -4.02 -22.47
CA LEU A 12 -22.72 -2.75 -21.96
C LEU A 12 -23.87 -2.24 -22.83
N GLY A 13 -23.77 -2.37 -24.16
CA GLY A 13 -24.83 -2.02 -25.09
C GLY A 13 -26.10 -2.87 -24.88
N GLU A 14 -25.97 -4.18 -24.63
CA GLU A 14 -27.07 -5.08 -24.26
C GLU A 14 -27.71 -4.59 -22.94
N VAL A 15 -26.94 -4.35 -21.91
CA VAL A 15 -27.41 -3.86 -20.58
C VAL A 15 -28.16 -2.55 -20.70
N ILE A 16 -27.62 -1.56 -21.43
CA ILE A 16 -28.28 -0.26 -21.62
C ILE A 16 -29.62 -0.43 -22.35
N ARG A 17 -29.66 -1.25 -23.40
CA ARG A 17 -30.89 -1.52 -24.16
C ARG A 17 -31.96 -2.16 -23.30
N ASP A 18 -31.58 -3.14 -22.47
CA ASP A 18 -32.48 -3.89 -21.63
C ASP A 18 -32.99 -3.08 -20.43
N SER A 19 -32.16 -2.19 -19.89
CA SER A 19 -32.49 -1.39 -18.69
C SER A 19 -33.24 -0.09 -19.01
N GLU A 20 -32.81 0.61 -20.07
CA GLU A 20 -33.26 2.00 -20.36
C GLU A 20 -33.87 2.16 -21.76
N GLY A 21 -33.87 1.08 -22.56
CA GLY A 21 -34.42 1.07 -23.91
C GLY A 21 -33.43 1.43 -25.02
N PRO A 22 -33.82 1.19 -26.28
CA PRO A 22 -32.94 1.37 -27.43
C PRO A 22 -32.59 2.84 -27.73
N GLU A 23 -33.41 3.79 -27.27
CA GLU A 23 -33.22 5.21 -27.55
C GLU A 23 -31.95 5.76 -26.84
N LEU A 24 -31.71 5.38 -25.57
CA LEU A 24 -30.51 5.77 -24.88
C LEU A 24 -29.25 5.22 -25.57
N LEU A 25 -29.27 3.96 -25.98
CA LEU A 25 -28.16 3.37 -26.71
C LEU A 25 -27.89 4.12 -28.03
N ALA A 26 -28.97 4.54 -28.75
CA ALA A 26 -28.83 5.32 -29.97
C ALA A 26 -28.16 6.70 -29.71
N ASP A 27 -28.52 7.37 -28.61
CA ASP A 27 -27.91 8.65 -28.23
C ASP A 27 -26.41 8.48 -27.84
N VAL A 28 -26.09 7.45 -27.07
CA VAL A 28 -24.68 7.11 -26.72
C VAL A 28 -23.85 6.84 -27.98
N GLU A 29 -24.39 6.04 -28.93
CA GLU A 29 -23.69 5.73 -30.18
C GLU A 29 -23.57 6.93 -31.12
N ARG A 30 -24.56 7.84 -31.12
CA ARG A 30 -24.51 9.10 -31.86
C ARG A 30 -23.38 9.99 -31.35
N LEU A 31 -23.34 10.21 -30.04
CA LEU A 31 -22.28 11.02 -29.41
C LEU A 31 -20.90 10.40 -29.64
N ARG A 32 -20.77 9.08 -29.44
CA ARG A 32 -19.52 8.37 -29.68
C ARG A 32 -18.98 8.55 -31.10
N ARG A 33 -19.84 8.45 -32.10
CA ARG A 33 -19.46 8.63 -33.51
C ARG A 33 -19.06 10.08 -33.79
N ALA A 34 -19.83 11.05 -33.33
CA ALA A 34 -19.51 12.48 -33.50
C ALA A 34 -18.13 12.82 -32.92
N VAL A 35 -17.81 12.35 -31.69
CA VAL A 35 -16.49 12.56 -31.06
C VAL A 35 -15.35 11.87 -31.84
N ILE A 36 -15.57 10.68 -32.39
CA ILE A 36 -14.57 9.99 -33.20
C ILE A 36 -14.30 10.74 -34.51
N GLU A 37 -15.33 11.25 -35.15
CA GLU A 37 -15.22 12.05 -36.37
C GLU A 37 -14.49 13.35 -36.14
N ALA A 38 -14.82 14.09 -35.04
CA ALA A 38 -14.11 15.27 -34.60
C ALA A 38 -12.60 15.04 -34.49
N ARG A 39 -12.22 14.01 -33.72
CA ARG A 39 -10.81 13.69 -33.53
C ARG A 39 -10.06 13.21 -34.77
N ARG A 40 -10.75 12.70 -35.77
CA ARG A 40 -10.14 12.38 -37.08
C ARG A 40 -9.90 13.65 -37.88
N GLY A 41 -10.85 14.57 -37.90
CA GLY A 41 -10.70 15.88 -38.53
C GLY A 41 -9.53 16.67 -37.94
N GLU A 42 -9.46 16.79 -36.60
CA GLU A 42 -8.33 17.46 -35.91
C GLU A 42 -6.95 16.86 -36.26
N ARG A 43 -6.84 15.53 -36.44
CA ARG A 43 -5.60 14.89 -36.83
C ARG A 43 -5.20 15.19 -38.27
N GLU A 44 -6.15 15.29 -39.16
CA GLU A 44 -5.91 15.61 -40.57
C GLU A 44 -5.56 17.10 -40.74
N GLU A 45 -6.17 18.01 -39.97
CA GLU A 45 -5.87 19.45 -39.96
C GLU A 45 -4.54 19.76 -39.26
N CYS A 46 -4.18 19.07 -38.19
CA CYS A 46 -2.88 19.25 -37.50
C CYS A 46 -1.67 18.79 -38.36
N LEU A 47 -1.92 17.99 -39.39
CA LEU A 47 -0.93 17.58 -40.39
C LEU A 47 -0.84 18.54 -41.59
N ALA A 48 -1.83 19.44 -41.74
CA ALA A 48 -1.92 20.45 -42.80
C ALA A 48 -1.86 21.84 -42.20
N ASP A 49 -0.65 22.39 -41.94
CA ASP A 49 -0.33 23.76 -41.57
C ASP A 49 -1.39 24.67 -40.86
N GLY A 50 -1.22 24.87 -39.57
CA GLY A 50 -1.15 26.16 -38.85
C GLY A 50 -2.32 27.15 -38.96
N ALA A 51 -3.59 26.77 -39.07
CA ALA A 51 -4.71 27.71 -39.00
C ALA A 51 -5.71 27.33 -37.89
N THR A 52 -5.91 28.22 -36.93
CA THR A 52 -7.02 28.20 -35.96
C THR A 52 -8.33 28.44 -36.71
N SER A 53 -8.99 27.38 -37.12
CA SER A 53 -10.36 27.46 -37.63
C SER A 53 -11.34 27.17 -36.49
N ALA A 54 -12.52 27.81 -36.51
CA ALA A 54 -13.62 27.45 -35.63
C ALA A 54 -13.90 25.94 -35.72
N ASP A 55 -14.05 25.26 -34.58
CA ASP A 55 -14.30 23.83 -34.52
C ASP A 55 -15.80 23.55 -34.79
N PRO A 56 -16.23 23.33 -36.05
CA PRO A 56 -17.62 23.11 -36.39
C PRO A 56 -18.16 21.81 -35.81
N VAL A 57 -17.30 20.83 -35.51
CA VAL A 57 -17.70 19.53 -34.97
C VAL A 57 -17.88 19.64 -33.45
N GLY A 58 -17.09 20.49 -32.77
CA GLY A 58 -17.31 20.86 -31.38
C GLY A 58 -18.66 21.54 -31.17
N ASP A 59 -19.05 22.43 -32.05
CA ASP A 59 -20.36 23.10 -32.02
C ASP A 59 -21.53 22.12 -32.25
N GLU A 60 -21.38 21.13 -33.15
CA GLU A 60 -22.40 20.10 -33.40
C GLU A 60 -22.55 19.17 -32.17
N ILE A 61 -21.47 18.78 -31.54
CA ILE A 61 -21.47 17.98 -30.28
C ILE A 61 -22.14 18.79 -29.17
N ALA A 62 -21.80 20.05 -29.01
CA ALA A 62 -22.41 20.94 -28.01
C ALA A 62 -23.91 21.08 -28.23
N ALA A 63 -24.36 21.29 -29.47
CA ALA A 63 -25.77 21.36 -29.83
C ALA A 63 -26.52 20.05 -29.55
N LEU A 64 -25.89 18.89 -29.86
CA LEU A 64 -26.45 17.59 -29.56
C LEU A 64 -26.66 17.40 -28.04
N VAL A 65 -25.66 17.70 -27.23
CA VAL A 65 -25.73 17.59 -25.76
C VAL A 65 -26.75 18.57 -25.18
N ALA A 66 -26.80 19.81 -25.69
CA ALA A 66 -27.76 20.83 -25.26
C ALA A 66 -29.22 20.48 -25.60
N SER A 67 -29.46 19.56 -26.56
CA SER A 67 -30.79 19.07 -26.91
C SER A 67 -31.40 18.11 -25.92
N TRP A 68 -30.58 17.53 -25.00
CA TRP A 68 -31.03 16.54 -24.03
C TRP A 68 -31.58 17.16 -22.76
N SER A 69 -32.52 16.45 -22.12
CA SER A 69 -32.88 16.74 -20.73
C SER A 69 -31.70 16.42 -19.79
N LEU A 70 -31.69 17.00 -18.58
CA LEU A 70 -30.66 16.74 -17.58
C LEU A 70 -30.58 15.24 -17.26
N ASP A 71 -31.72 14.56 -17.10
CA ASP A 71 -31.77 13.13 -16.84
C ASP A 71 -31.14 12.31 -17.99
N ARG A 72 -31.43 12.70 -19.24
CA ARG A 72 -30.83 12.06 -20.42
C ARG A 72 -29.32 12.30 -20.48
N ALA A 73 -28.87 13.50 -20.22
CA ALA A 73 -27.45 13.83 -20.16
C ALA A 73 -26.71 13.03 -19.06
N GLU A 74 -27.35 12.87 -17.89
CA GLU A 74 -26.82 12.02 -16.80
C GLU A 74 -26.70 10.55 -17.21
N GLN A 75 -27.73 9.99 -17.87
CA GLN A 75 -27.72 8.61 -18.36
C GLN A 75 -26.59 8.38 -19.38
N VAL A 76 -26.41 9.32 -20.34
CA VAL A 76 -25.33 9.26 -21.33
C VAL A 76 -23.96 9.37 -20.65
N ALA A 77 -23.77 10.29 -19.71
CA ALA A 77 -22.54 10.45 -18.95
C ALA A 77 -22.21 9.17 -18.15
N ARG A 78 -23.23 8.52 -17.57
CA ARG A 78 -23.09 7.23 -16.86
C ARG A 78 -22.63 6.13 -17.82
N ALA A 79 -23.19 6.06 -19.03
CA ALA A 79 -22.79 5.08 -20.03
C ALA A 79 -21.30 5.22 -20.39
N PHE A 80 -20.81 6.43 -20.63
CA PHE A 80 -19.39 6.68 -20.88
C PHE A 80 -18.52 6.38 -19.66
N THR A 81 -18.96 6.70 -18.45
CA THR A 81 -18.21 6.39 -17.21
C THR A 81 -18.01 4.88 -17.06
N VAL A 82 -19.07 4.10 -17.23
CA VAL A 82 -18.98 2.62 -17.19
C VAL A 82 -18.11 2.11 -18.33
N TYR A 83 -18.30 2.63 -19.55
CA TYR A 83 -17.49 2.25 -20.71
C TYR A 83 -16.00 2.48 -20.47
N PHE A 84 -15.58 3.63 -19.93
CA PHE A 84 -14.18 3.90 -19.62
C PHE A 84 -13.62 2.98 -18.53
N HIS A 85 -14.40 2.63 -17.52
CA HIS A 85 -13.97 1.62 -16.56
C HIS A 85 -13.68 0.28 -17.23
N LEU A 86 -14.54 -0.14 -18.16
CA LEU A 86 -14.38 -1.41 -18.88
C LEU A 86 -13.20 -1.37 -19.87
N VAL A 87 -12.96 -0.23 -20.55
CA VAL A 87 -11.81 -0.04 -21.45
C VAL A 87 -10.50 -0.08 -20.68
N ASN A 88 -10.42 0.63 -19.56
CA ASN A 88 -9.23 0.62 -18.71
C ASN A 88 -8.92 -0.80 -18.22
N LEU A 89 -9.94 -1.55 -17.81
CA LEU A 89 -9.78 -2.93 -17.40
C LEU A 89 -9.28 -3.83 -18.55
N ALA A 90 -9.81 -3.66 -19.77
CA ALA A 90 -9.36 -4.40 -20.95
C ALA A 90 -7.90 -4.04 -21.33
N GLU A 91 -7.48 -2.81 -21.10
CA GLU A 91 -6.10 -2.35 -21.28
C GLU A 91 -5.15 -3.00 -20.27
N GLU A 92 -5.50 -2.98 -18.99
CA GLU A 92 -4.76 -3.65 -17.92
C GLU A 92 -4.61 -5.15 -18.21
N HIS A 93 -5.70 -5.81 -18.61
CA HIS A 93 -5.71 -7.21 -18.95
C HIS A 93 -4.82 -7.53 -20.17
N GLN A 94 -4.82 -6.68 -21.19
CA GLN A 94 -3.91 -6.81 -22.33
C GLN A 94 -2.45 -6.62 -21.93
N ARG A 95 -2.15 -5.70 -21.02
CA ARG A 95 -0.80 -5.50 -20.49
C ARG A 95 -0.30 -6.76 -19.78
N ILE A 96 -1.15 -7.39 -18.97
CA ILE A 96 -0.81 -8.65 -18.29
C ILE A 96 -0.50 -9.75 -19.31
N ARG A 97 -1.29 -9.90 -20.39
CA ARG A 97 -1.02 -10.88 -21.47
C ARG A 97 0.33 -10.64 -22.12
N ILE A 98 0.64 -9.39 -22.47
CA ILE A 98 1.94 -9.03 -23.07
C ILE A 98 3.10 -9.36 -22.13
N LEU A 99 2.95 -9.09 -20.83
CA LEU A 99 3.97 -9.43 -19.83
C LEU A 99 4.16 -10.95 -19.73
N ARG A 100 3.07 -11.73 -19.68
CA ARG A 100 3.12 -13.19 -19.65
C ARG A 100 3.76 -13.78 -20.92
N GLU A 101 3.46 -13.23 -22.10
CA GLU A 101 4.08 -13.62 -23.37
C GLU A 101 5.59 -13.33 -23.36
N ARG A 102 6.03 -12.18 -22.86
CA ARG A 102 7.44 -11.80 -22.75
C ARG A 102 8.17 -12.67 -21.73
N ASP A 103 7.55 -12.98 -20.60
CA ASP A 103 8.14 -13.82 -19.55
C ASP A 103 8.37 -15.28 -20.01
N SER A 104 7.65 -15.74 -21.03
CA SER A 104 7.90 -17.04 -21.66
C SER A 104 9.15 -17.08 -22.56
N GLY A 105 9.79 -15.93 -22.79
CA GLY A 105 11.02 -15.80 -23.59
C GLY A 105 12.28 -16.22 -22.84
N GLN A 106 13.41 -16.31 -23.58
CA GLN A 106 14.72 -16.68 -22.99
C GLN A 106 15.43 -15.52 -22.27
N ALA A 107 15.09 -14.26 -22.58
CA ALA A 107 15.69 -13.08 -21.96
C ALA A 107 14.77 -12.50 -20.88
N PRO A 108 15.34 -11.94 -19.79
CA PRO A 108 14.56 -11.26 -18.77
C PRO A 108 13.72 -10.12 -19.37
N VAL A 109 12.49 -9.97 -18.89
CA VAL A 109 11.63 -8.84 -19.31
C VAL A 109 12.27 -7.54 -18.84
N ARG A 110 12.40 -6.57 -19.74
CA ARG A 110 12.90 -5.23 -19.41
C ARG A 110 12.12 -4.65 -18.21
N GLU A 111 12.83 -3.97 -17.28
CA GLU A 111 12.28 -3.39 -16.06
C GLU A 111 11.75 -4.44 -15.04
N SER A 112 12.13 -5.72 -15.20
CA SER A 112 11.87 -6.75 -14.18
C SER A 112 13.02 -6.85 -13.18
N LEU A 113 12.76 -7.47 -12.02
CA LEU A 113 13.79 -7.80 -11.02
C LEU A 113 14.90 -8.67 -11.63
N ALA A 114 14.54 -9.60 -12.50
CA ALA A 114 15.51 -10.45 -13.18
C ALA A 114 16.44 -9.64 -14.12
N ALA A 115 15.90 -8.65 -14.84
CA ALA A 115 16.70 -7.76 -15.68
C ALA A 115 17.63 -6.89 -14.83
N ALA A 116 17.13 -6.30 -13.75
CA ALA A 116 17.94 -5.48 -12.85
C ALA A 116 19.08 -6.28 -12.20
N VAL A 117 18.80 -7.50 -11.71
CA VAL A 117 19.82 -8.39 -11.16
C VAL A 117 20.88 -8.76 -12.19
N ALA A 118 20.48 -9.01 -13.44
CA ALA A 118 21.42 -9.34 -14.52
C ALA A 118 22.31 -8.14 -14.88
N GLU A 119 21.73 -6.93 -14.98
CA GLU A 119 22.44 -5.69 -15.29
C GLU A 119 23.46 -5.34 -14.20
N VAL A 120 23.03 -5.26 -12.94
CA VAL A 120 23.92 -4.96 -11.81
C VAL A 120 25.01 -6.03 -11.65
N GLY A 121 24.66 -7.31 -11.84
CA GLY A 121 25.62 -8.40 -11.76
C GLY A 121 26.66 -8.38 -12.89
N HIS A 122 26.29 -7.85 -14.06
CA HIS A 122 27.19 -7.66 -15.19
C HIS A 122 28.17 -6.51 -14.94
N ASP A 123 27.68 -5.37 -14.49
CA ASP A 123 28.46 -4.12 -14.37
C ASP A 123 29.41 -4.12 -13.16
N GLY A 124 28.96 -4.62 -12.00
CA GLY A 124 29.72 -4.57 -10.74
C GLY A 124 30.19 -5.91 -10.20
N GLY A 125 29.75 -7.01 -10.80
CA GLY A 125 30.04 -8.36 -10.32
C GLY A 125 29.30 -8.76 -9.03
N PRO A 126 29.54 -10.02 -8.55
CA PRO A 126 28.77 -10.58 -7.42
C PRO A 126 28.94 -9.83 -6.08
N GLY A 127 30.11 -9.24 -5.84
CA GLY A 127 30.38 -8.50 -4.62
C GLY A 127 29.56 -7.23 -4.52
N HIS A 128 29.51 -6.46 -5.58
CA HIS A 128 28.72 -5.24 -5.68
C HIS A 128 27.22 -5.51 -5.57
N LEU A 129 26.73 -6.56 -6.25
CA LEU A 129 25.33 -6.99 -6.13
C LEU A 129 24.97 -7.36 -4.67
N ALA A 130 25.85 -8.09 -3.97
CA ALA A 130 25.62 -8.45 -2.57
C ALA A 130 25.57 -7.21 -1.65
N GLU A 131 26.44 -6.23 -1.88
CA GLU A 131 26.48 -4.96 -1.14
C GLU A 131 25.19 -4.15 -1.36
N LEU A 132 24.75 -3.97 -2.61
CA LEU A 132 23.50 -3.30 -2.94
C LEU A 132 22.29 -3.99 -2.29
N LEU A 133 22.24 -5.32 -2.34
CA LEU A 133 21.13 -6.08 -1.74
C LEU A 133 21.09 -5.98 -0.22
N ALA A 134 22.25 -5.86 0.44
CA ALA A 134 22.33 -5.67 1.89
C ALA A 134 21.77 -4.29 2.31
N GLY A 135 21.94 -3.25 1.47
CA GLY A 135 21.42 -1.91 1.69
C GLY A 135 20.02 -1.66 1.09
N LEU A 136 19.44 -2.64 0.37
CA LEU A 136 18.19 -2.43 -0.35
C LEU A 136 17.03 -2.14 0.59
N ARG A 137 16.39 -0.98 0.39
CA ARG A 137 15.17 -0.55 1.09
C ARG A 137 14.25 0.16 0.12
N VAL A 138 12.99 -0.21 0.15
CA VAL A 138 11.93 0.44 -0.62
C VAL A 138 10.77 0.73 0.33
N HIS A 139 10.45 2.01 0.50
CA HIS A 139 9.38 2.48 1.35
C HIS A 139 8.29 3.11 0.49
N LEU A 140 7.17 2.40 0.36
CA LEU A 140 6.03 2.82 -0.44
C LEU A 140 5.01 3.51 0.45
N VAL A 141 4.71 4.79 0.20
CA VAL A 141 3.77 5.57 1.00
C VAL A 141 2.45 5.72 0.25
N LEU A 142 1.36 5.31 0.89
CA LEU A 142 0.01 5.47 0.35
C LEU A 142 -0.55 6.82 0.76
N THR A 143 -1.06 7.56 -0.24
CA THR A 143 -1.71 8.86 -0.06
C THR A 143 -3.18 8.78 -0.42
N ALA A 144 -4.01 9.64 0.19
CA ALA A 144 -5.41 9.75 -0.17
C ALA A 144 -5.60 10.79 -1.28
N HIS A 145 -6.39 10.41 -2.29
CA HIS A 145 -6.88 11.34 -3.30
C HIS A 145 -8.42 11.34 -3.24
N PRO A 146 -9.05 12.30 -2.55
CA PRO A 146 -10.50 12.34 -2.38
C PRO A 146 -11.29 12.34 -3.69
N THR A 147 -10.68 12.86 -4.77
CA THR A 147 -11.26 12.91 -6.12
C THR A 147 -11.30 11.53 -6.81
N GLU A 148 -10.49 10.57 -6.39
CA GLU A 148 -10.44 9.20 -6.93
C GLU A 148 -11.28 8.20 -6.13
N ALA A 149 -12.11 8.67 -5.24
CA ALA A 149 -12.91 7.84 -4.34
C ALA A 149 -13.99 7.04 -5.08
N ARG A 150 -13.56 5.97 -5.74
CA ARG A 150 -14.48 4.97 -6.30
C ARG A 150 -15.23 4.25 -5.18
N ARG A 151 -16.52 3.98 -5.40
CA ARG A 151 -17.28 3.16 -4.46
C ARG A 151 -16.70 1.73 -4.42
N ARG A 152 -16.62 1.14 -3.22
CA ARG A 152 -16.15 -0.26 -3.05
C ARG A 152 -16.90 -1.25 -3.94
N ALA A 153 -18.21 -1.04 -4.13
CA ALA A 153 -19.04 -1.88 -5.00
C ALA A 153 -18.54 -1.85 -6.46
N VAL A 154 -18.12 -0.67 -6.95
CA VAL A 154 -17.56 -0.52 -8.31
C VAL A 154 -16.23 -1.27 -8.41
N VAL A 155 -15.32 -1.09 -7.45
CA VAL A 155 -14.02 -1.80 -7.42
C VAL A 155 -14.21 -3.32 -7.37
N ALA A 156 -15.13 -3.79 -6.52
CA ALA A 156 -15.43 -5.23 -6.41
C ALA A 156 -16.04 -5.81 -7.69
N ALA A 157 -16.90 -5.06 -8.39
CA ALA A 157 -17.47 -5.50 -9.68
C ALA A 157 -16.38 -5.56 -10.76
N LEU A 158 -15.52 -4.54 -10.87
CA LEU A 158 -14.40 -4.52 -11.83
C LEU A 158 -13.42 -5.68 -11.60
N ARG A 159 -13.11 -6.02 -10.35
CA ARG A 159 -12.28 -7.20 -10.03
C ARG A 159 -12.92 -8.51 -10.47
N ARG A 160 -14.23 -8.66 -10.25
CA ARG A 160 -14.95 -9.85 -10.73
C ARG A 160 -14.94 -9.95 -12.25
N ILE A 161 -15.11 -8.81 -12.95
CA ILE A 161 -14.99 -8.76 -14.41
C ILE A 161 -13.57 -9.18 -14.84
N SER A 162 -12.52 -8.69 -14.17
CA SER A 162 -11.13 -9.10 -14.45
C SER A 162 -10.95 -10.61 -14.31
N GLY A 163 -11.41 -11.21 -13.22
CA GLY A 163 -11.33 -12.65 -13.01
C GLY A 163 -12.10 -13.48 -14.05
N LEU A 164 -13.25 -12.97 -14.52
CA LEU A 164 -14.01 -13.61 -15.59
C LEU A 164 -13.29 -13.52 -16.95
N LEU A 165 -12.60 -12.40 -17.23
CA LEU A 165 -11.76 -12.27 -18.43
C LEU A 165 -10.56 -13.22 -18.38
N ASP A 166 -9.91 -13.39 -17.22
CA ASP A 166 -8.85 -14.39 -17.02
C ASP A 166 -9.38 -15.82 -17.29
N GLY A 167 -10.60 -16.12 -16.86
CA GLY A 167 -11.27 -17.41 -17.15
C GLY A 167 -11.50 -17.64 -18.65
N LEU A 168 -11.83 -16.59 -19.41
CA LEU A 168 -11.97 -16.67 -20.87
C LEU A 168 -10.64 -16.88 -21.61
N ASP A 169 -9.51 -16.60 -20.98
CA ASP A 169 -8.18 -16.82 -21.53
C ASP A 169 -7.60 -18.19 -21.16
N ASP A 170 -8.22 -18.94 -20.26
CA ASP A 170 -7.76 -20.29 -19.91
C ASP A 170 -8.01 -21.24 -21.10
N GLN A 171 -6.93 -21.73 -21.70
CA GLN A 171 -6.98 -22.68 -22.81
C GLN A 171 -7.65 -24.01 -22.48
N ARG A 172 -7.86 -24.31 -21.19
CA ARG A 172 -8.58 -25.50 -20.71
C ARG A 172 -10.07 -25.31 -20.59
N ALA A 173 -10.56 -24.06 -20.68
CA ALA A 173 -11.97 -23.74 -20.59
C ALA A 173 -12.74 -24.28 -21.79
N GLY A 174 -13.83 -24.99 -21.54
CA GLY A 174 -14.76 -25.49 -22.55
C GLY A 174 -15.84 -24.47 -22.93
N ALA A 175 -16.71 -24.86 -23.85
CA ALA A 175 -17.83 -24.00 -24.28
C ALA A 175 -18.73 -23.59 -23.10
N THR A 176 -19.02 -24.51 -22.18
CA THR A 176 -19.85 -24.26 -21.00
C THR A 176 -19.19 -23.21 -20.07
N ASP A 177 -17.85 -23.28 -19.90
CA ASP A 177 -17.11 -22.33 -19.07
C ASP A 177 -17.13 -20.93 -19.69
N HIS A 178 -17.02 -20.84 -21.01
CA HIS A 178 -17.14 -19.58 -21.76
C HIS A 178 -18.53 -18.96 -21.66
N ASP A 179 -19.59 -19.77 -21.76
CA ASP A 179 -20.96 -19.30 -21.60
C ASP A 179 -21.25 -18.82 -20.18
N GLU A 180 -20.72 -19.52 -19.17
CA GLU A 180 -20.82 -19.12 -17.77
C GLU A 180 -20.07 -17.81 -17.51
N ALA A 181 -18.84 -17.69 -18.03
CA ALA A 181 -18.05 -16.46 -17.89
C ALA A 181 -18.76 -15.26 -18.58
N ARG A 182 -19.34 -15.47 -19.79
CA ARG A 182 -20.10 -14.42 -20.47
C ARG A 182 -21.34 -14.00 -19.65
N ARG A 183 -22.08 -14.97 -19.10
CA ARG A 183 -23.22 -14.68 -18.22
C ARG A 183 -22.79 -13.87 -17.00
N GLY A 184 -21.70 -14.27 -16.35
CA GLY A 184 -21.12 -13.53 -15.22
C GLY A 184 -20.70 -12.12 -15.59
N LEU A 185 -20.12 -11.91 -16.78
CA LEU A 185 -19.78 -10.57 -17.29
C LEU A 185 -21.03 -9.71 -17.45
N CYS A 186 -22.11 -10.22 -18.05
CA CYS A 186 -23.38 -9.50 -18.20
C CYS A 186 -23.93 -9.09 -16.83
N GLU A 187 -23.92 -9.99 -15.84
CA GLU A 187 -24.37 -9.72 -14.47
C GLU A 187 -23.55 -8.61 -13.80
N GLN A 188 -22.22 -8.65 -13.92
CA GLN A 188 -21.37 -7.64 -13.29
C GLN A 188 -21.44 -6.28 -14.00
N VAL A 189 -21.62 -6.24 -15.32
CA VAL A 189 -21.81 -5.00 -16.07
C VAL A 189 -23.17 -4.38 -15.76
N ASP A 190 -24.24 -5.19 -15.64
CA ASP A 190 -25.57 -4.71 -15.19
C ASP A 190 -25.49 -4.17 -13.75
N LEU A 191 -24.75 -4.83 -12.85
CA LEU A 191 -24.50 -4.33 -11.51
C LEU A 191 -23.80 -2.98 -11.54
N LEU A 192 -22.76 -2.80 -12.38
CA LEU A 192 -22.07 -1.52 -12.56
C LEU A 192 -23.01 -0.45 -13.08
N TRP A 193 -23.85 -0.76 -14.03
CA TRP A 193 -24.84 0.16 -14.61
C TRP A 193 -25.80 0.67 -13.53
N ARG A 194 -26.33 -0.24 -12.69
CA ARG A 194 -27.27 0.09 -11.60
C ARG A 194 -26.62 0.69 -10.36
N THR A 195 -25.30 0.59 -10.25
CA THR A 195 -24.55 1.16 -9.11
C THR A 195 -24.35 2.65 -9.32
N SER A 196 -24.77 3.48 -8.35
CA SER A 196 -24.46 4.90 -8.36
C SER A 196 -22.94 5.11 -8.40
N GLN A 197 -22.45 5.84 -9.39
CA GLN A 197 -21.03 6.14 -9.59
C GLN A 197 -20.55 7.24 -8.61
N LEU A 198 -21.41 8.16 -8.27
CA LEU A 198 -21.12 9.30 -7.41
C LEU A 198 -21.53 9.00 -5.96
N ARG A 199 -20.72 9.42 -5.02
CA ARG A 199 -21.10 9.50 -3.61
C ARG A 199 -21.80 10.83 -3.38
N VAL A 200 -22.98 10.80 -2.79
CA VAL A 200 -23.75 11.98 -2.42
C VAL A 200 -23.15 12.69 -1.20
N LYS A 201 -22.44 11.93 -0.32
CA LYS A 201 -21.83 12.44 0.91
C LYS A 201 -20.30 12.50 0.74
N ALA A 202 -19.70 13.61 1.22
CA ALA A 202 -18.25 13.71 1.33
C ALA A 202 -17.70 12.54 2.15
N MET A 203 -16.52 12.03 1.76
CA MET A 203 -15.87 10.93 2.48
C MET A 203 -15.37 11.41 3.83
N ASP A 204 -15.64 10.63 4.86
CA ASP A 204 -14.99 10.73 6.15
C ASP A 204 -13.55 10.15 6.03
N PRO A 205 -12.54 10.72 6.70
CA PRO A 205 -11.18 10.16 6.71
C PRO A 205 -11.12 8.67 7.06
N ILE A 206 -11.99 8.17 7.92
CA ILE A 206 -12.06 6.73 8.26
C ILE A 206 -12.60 5.89 7.09
N ASP A 207 -13.46 6.43 6.24
CA ASP A 207 -13.89 5.72 5.01
C ASP A 207 -12.74 5.58 4.01
N GLU A 208 -11.85 6.57 3.93
CA GLU A 208 -10.63 6.50 3.13
C GLU A 208 -9.69 5.41 3.67
N VAL A 209 -9.46 5.38 4.99
CA VAL A 209 -8.68 4.32 5.66
C VAL A 209 -9.23 2.93 5.29
N ARG A 210 -10.54 2.71 5.43
CA ARG A 210 -11.16 1.44 5.09
C ARG A 210 -11.04 1.07 3.61
N THR A 211 -10.95 2.06 2.73
CA THR A 211 -10.74 1.83 1.30
C THR A 211 -9.31 1.34 1.04
N VAL A 212 -8.32 1.96 1.69
CA VAL A 212 -6.92 1.53 1.61
C VAL A 212 -6.73 0.13 2.19
N MET A 213 -7.42 -0.23 3.28
CA MET A 213 -7.37 -1.59 3.84
C MET A 213 -7.76 -2.65 2.81
N THR A 214 -8.68 -2.36 1.92
CA THR A 214 -9.05 -3.28 0.84
C THR A 214 -7.86 -3.59 -0.09
N ALA A 215 -7.02 -2.59 -0.40
CA ALA A 215 -5.82 -2.81 -1.21
C ALA A 215 -4.78 -3.68 -0.49
N PHE A 216 -4.64 -3.51 0.82
CA PHE A 216 -3.76 -4.37 1.62
C PHE A 216 -4.26 -5.81 1.68
N ASP A 217 -5.54 -6.02 2.04
CA ASP A 217 -6.13 -7.35 2.23
C ASP A 217 -6.16 -8.16 0.92
N GLU A 218 -6.56 -7.53 -0.16
CA GLU A 218 -6.85 -8.23 -1.42
C GLU A 218 -5.65 -8.26 -2.39
N THR A 219 -4.62 -7.44 -2.15
CA THR A 219 -3.49 -7.33 -3.08
C THR A 219 -2.14 -7.37 -2.37
N LEU A 220 -1.79 -6.35 -1.57
CA LEU A 220 -0.42 -6.17 -1.09
C LEU A 220 0.05 -7.31 -0.20
N PHE A 221 -0.80 -7.77 0.73
CA PHE A 221 -0.47 -8.88 1.62
C PHE A 221 -0.16 -10.19 0.86
N LEU A 222 -0.82 -10.41 -0.28
CA LEU A 222 -0.65 -11.60 -1.12
C LEU A 222 0.53 -11.47 -2.09
N VAL A 223 0.75 -10.27 -2.66
CA VAL A 223 1.75 -10.04 -3.72
C VAL A 223 3.16 -9.88 -3.16
N VAL A 224 3.33 -9.29 -1.99
CA VAL A 224 4.65 -9.03 -1.39
C VAL A 224 5.53 -10.28 -1.30
N PRO A 225 5.06 -11.44 -0.81
CA PRO A 225 5.87 -12.66 -0.83
C PRO A 225 6.26 -13.13 -2.24
N ALA A 226 5.40 -12.87 -3.24
CA ALA A 226 5.69 -13.22 -4.63
C ALA A 226 6.85 -12.37 -5.19
N VAL A 227 6.89 -11.07 -4.86
CA VAL A 227 7.99 -10.16 -5.24
C VAL A 227 9.32 -10.65 -4.65
N TYR A 228 9.35 -11.00 -3.37
CA TYR A 228 10.56 -11.57 -2.75
C TYR A 228 10.96 -12.91 -3.38
N ARG A 229 9.99 -13.75 -3.72
CA ARG A 229 10.25 -15.02 -4.39
C ARG A 229 10.79 -14.83 -5.80
N GLU A 230 10.34 -13.82 -6.51
CA GLU A 230 10.86 -13.49 -7.83
C GLU A 230 12.32 -13.01 -7.76
N LEU A 231 12.65 -12.15 -6.79
CA LEU A 231 14.04 -11.76 -6.54
C LEU A 231 14.91 -12.96 -6.15
N ASP A 232 14.43 -13.84 -5.27
CA ASP A 232 15.12 -15.08 -4.88
C ASP A 232 15.41 -15.97 -6.11
N ARG A 233 14.47 -16.09 -7.05
CA ARG A 233 14.66 -16.81 -8.31
C ARG A 233 15.67 -16.12 -9.24
N ALA A 234 15.59 -14.81 -9.37
CA ALA A 234 16.52 -14.04 -10.20
C ALA A 234 17.96 -14.19 -9.68
N LEU A 235 18.15 -14.13 -8.37
CA LEU A 235 19.44 -14.35 -7.73
C LEU A 235 19.92 -15.81 -7.85
N ALA A 236 19.02 -16.78 -7.90
CA ALA A 236 19.37 -18.19 -8.09
C ALA A 236 20.08 -18.47 -9.41
N ALA A 237 19.88 -17.62 -10.41
CA ALA A 237 20.58 -17.68 -11.69
C ALA A 237 21.99 -17.04 -11.65
N THR A 238 22.39 -16.42 -10.53
CA THR A 238 23.70 -15.76 -10.36
C THR A 238 24.63 -16.59 -9.48
N VAL A 239 25.91 -16.19 -9.43
CA VAL A 239 26.95 -16.84 -8.60
C VAL A 239 26.67 -16.70 -7.09
N LEU A 240 25.79 -15.78 -6.68
CA LEU A 240 25.37 -15.61 -5.27
C LEU A 240 24.49 -16.75 -4.76
N ALA A 241 23.90 -17.53 -5.64
CA ALA A 241 22.95 -18.53 -5.29
C ALA A 241 23.56 -19.92 -5.15
N LYS A 242 24.03 -20.25 -3.97
CA LYS A 242 24.23 -21.68 -3.63
C LYS A 242 22.91 -22.45 -3.43
N ALA A 243 21.79 -21.77 -3.34
CA ALA A 243 20.48 -22.41 -3.11
C ALA A 243 19.31 -21.41 -3.26
N GLY A 244 18.81 -21.16 -4.43
CA GLY A 244 17.59 -20.41 -4.65
C GLY A 244 16.35 -21.26 -4.85
N GLY A 245 15.19 -20.62 -5.06
CA GLY A 245 13.97 -21.29 -5.49
C GLY A 245 13.21 -22.04 -4.39
N GLY A 246 13.25 -21.57 -3.14
CA GLY A 246 12.45 -22.14 -2.04
C GLY A 246 12.99 -23.46 -1.47
N ARG A 247 14.29 -23.74 -1.63
CA ARG A 247 14.97 -24.93 -1.07
C ARG A 247 16.02 -24.61 -0.02
N ALA A 248 16.33 -23.34 0.15
CA ALA A 248 17.25 -22.81 1.16
C ALA A 248 16.80 -21.44 1.62
N ALA A 249 17.43 -20.91 2.67
CA ALA A 249 17.20 -19.57 3.15
C ALA A 249 17.45 -18.55 2.03
N PRO A 250 16.52 -17.61 1.79
CA PRO A 250 16.71 -16.57 0.80
C PRO A 250 17.89 -15.69 1.18
N PRO A 251 18.72 -15.24 0.20
CA PRO A 251 19.92 -14.44 0.49
C PRO A 251 19.59 -12.98 0.85
N VAL A 252 18.37 -12.54 0.68
CA VAL A 252 17.94 -11.14 0.86
C VAL A 252 16.89 -11.05 1.95
N HIS A 253 17.06 -10.04 2.81
CA HIS A 253 16.06 -9.67 3.82
C HIS A 253 14.82 -9.02 3.19
N ALA A 254 13.73 -8.94 3.94
CA ALA A 254 12.56 -8.20 3.53
C ALA A 254 12.91 -6.70 3.40
N PHE A 255 12.88 -6.16 2.19
CA PHE A 255 13.28 -4.80 1.86
C PHE A 255 12.12 -3.83 1.64
N LEU A 256 10.91 -4.35 1.45
CA LEU A 256 9.71 -3.53 1.31
C LEU A 256 9.19 -3.06 2.66
N ARG A 257 8.80 -1.82 2.74
CA ARG A 257 8.07 -1.21 3.86
C ARG A 257 6.93 -0.37 3.29
N PHE A 258 5.90 -0.18 4.09
CA PHE A 258 4.75 0.63 3.72
C PHE A 258 4.54 1.75 4.73
N GLY A 259 4.34 2.95 4.19
CA GLY A 259 3.85 4.11 4.92
C GLY A 259 2.43 4.47 4.49
N SER A 260 1.75 5.29 5.27
CA SER A 260 0.44 5.83 4.92
C SER A 260 0.24 7.21 5.49
N TRP A 261 -0.20 8.12 4.63
CA TRP A 261 -0.70 9.44 5.03
C TRP A 261 -2.19 9.42 5.35
N VAL A 262 -2.88 8.36 4.91
CA VAL A 262 -4.34 8.23 5.09
C VAL A 262 -4.68 8.08 6.57
N GLY A 263 -5.41 9.04 7.11
CA GLY A 263 -5.71 9.14 8.55
C GLY A 263 -4.59 9.76 9.41
N ALA A 264 -3.52 10.30 8.78
CA ALA A 264 -2.39 10.93 9.47
C ALA A 264 -1.96 12.27 8.87
N ASP A 265 -2.38 12.58 7.64
CA ASP A 265 -2.09 13.84 6.97
C ASP A 265 -3.12 14.91 7.33
N ARG A 266 -2.64 15.99 7.97
CA ARG A 266 -3.45 17.12 8.42
C ARG A 266 -3.28 18.37 7.56
N ASP A 267 -2.34 18.32 6.61
CA ASP A 267 -2.08 19.47 5.77
C ASP A 267 -3.27 19.71 4.82
N GLY A 268 -3.94 20.85 5.03
CA GLY A 268 -5.16 21.20 4.29
C GLY A 268 -6.42 20.38 4.66
N ASN A 269 -6.36 19.43 5.61
CA ASN A 269 -7.53 18.62 5.99
C ASN A 269 -7.82 18.68 7.50
N PRO A 270 -8.72 19.57 7.96
CA PRO A 270 -9.05 19.72 9.38
C PRO A 270 -9.83 18.55 9.98
N PHE A 271 -10.32 17.61 9.16
CA PHE A 271 -11.07 16.44 9.62
C PHE A 271 -10.15 15.29 10.05
N VAL A 272 -8.85 15.34 9.72
CA VAL A 272 -7.87 14.38 10.22
C VAL A 272 -7.39 14.81 11.59
N THR A 273 -8.02 14.28 12.62
CA THR A 273 -7.75 14.59 14.02
C THR A 273 -6.87 13.52 14.70
N ALA A 274 -6.39 13.82 15.92
CA ALA A 274 -5.69 12.87 16.79
C ALA A 274 -6.51 11.59 17.02
N GLN A 275 -7.84 11.72 17.13
CA GLN A 275 -8.75 10.58 17.26
C GLN A 275 -8.76 9.72 16.00
N VAL A 276 -8.83 10.34 14.81
CA VAL A 276 -8.77 9.63 13.52
C VAL A 276 -7.45 8.86 13.39
N THR A 277 -6.33 9.44 13.79
CA THR A 277 -5.02 8.74 13.74
C THR A 277 -4.97 7.51 14.64
N ARG A 278 -5.52 7.60 15.87
CA ARG A 278 -5.63 6.43 16.78
C ARG A 278 -6.54 5.34 16.22
N GLU A 279 -7.68 5.73 15.66
CA GLU A 279 -8.62 4.80 15.04
C GLU A 279 -8.00 4.13 13.80
N THR A 280 -7.29 4.89 12.97
CA THR A 280 -6.56 4.37 11.82
C THR A 280 -5.54 3.31 12.22
N ALA A 281 -4.68 3.60 13.21
CA ALA A 281 -3.71 2.63 13.71
C ALA A 281 -4.38 1.35 14.26
N THR A 282 -5.54 1.50 14.90
CA THR A 282 -6.32 0.36 15.42
C THR A 282 -6.88 -0.49 14.28
N ILE A 283 -7.43 0.13 13.24
CA ILE A 283 -7.95 -0.56 12.04
C ILE A 283 -6.82 -1.30 11.33
N GLN A 284 -5.68 -0.65 11.09
CA GLN A 284 -4.51 -1.26 10.44
C GLN A 284 -4.02 -2.49 11.21
N ALA A 285 -3.87 -2.37 12.53
CA ALA A 285 -3.42 -3.47 13.38
C ALA A 285 -4.41 -4.65 13.38
N ASP A 286 -5.73 -4.40 13.42
CA ASP A 286 -6.74 -5.47 13.36
C ASP A 286 -6.67 -6.22 12.02
N HIS A 287 -6.52 -5.50 10.90
CA HIS A 287 -6.41 -6.11 9.57
C HIS A 287 -5.19 -7.01 9.45
N ILE A 288 -3.99 -6.52 9.80
CA ILE A 288 -2.77 -7.31 9.67
C ILE A 288 -2.75 -8.50 10.64
N LEU A 289 -3.16 -8.33 11.89
CA LEU A 289 -3.17 -9.42 12.85
C LEU A 289 -4.15 -10.53 12.42
N ARG A 290 -5.31 -10.16 11.87
CA ARG A 290 -6.26 -11.13 11.30
C ARG A 290 -5.68 -11.86 10.09
N ALA A 291 -4.98 -11.15 9.21
CA ALA A 291 -4.34 -11.74 8.04
C ALA A 291 -3.23 -12.72 8.45
N LEU A 292 -2.38 -12.36 9.42
CA LEU A 292 -1.32 -13.20 9.97
C LEU A 292 -1.90 -14.42 10.71
N GLU A 293 -2.97 -14.26 11.50
CA GLU A 293 -3.68 -15.35 12.15
C GLU A 293 -4.16 -16.38 11.12
N ASN A 294 -4.88 -15.92 10.10
CA ASN A 294 -5.41 -16.79 9.04
C ASN A 294 -4.30 -17.52 8.26
N ALA A 295 -3.21 -16.82 7.93
CA ALA A 295 -2.07 -17.43 7.25
C ALA A 295 -1.40 -18.49 8.13
N THR A 296 -1.22 -18.21 9.41
CA THR A 296 -0.63 -19.17 10.38
C THR A 296 -1.48 -20.42 10.53
N ILE A 297 -2.80 -20.25 10.65
CA ILE A 297 -3.76 -21.37 10.72
C ILE A 297 -3.70 -22.22 9.45
N ARG A 298 -3.69 -21.56 8.28
CA ARG A 298 -3.63 -22.26 6.98
C ARG A 298 -2.37 -23.09 6.84
N ILE A 299 -1.20 -22.51 7.15
CA ILE A 299 0.09 -23.19 7.11
C ILE A 299 0.15 -24.30 8.16
N GLY A 300 -0.26 -24.02 9.40
CA GLY A 300 -0.32 -25.01 10.48
C GLY A 300 -1.17 -26.21 10.10
N ARG A 301 -2.35 -25.99 9.53
CA ARG A 301 -3.23 -27.08 9.06
C ARG A 301 -2.65 -27.90 7.90
N ALA A 302 -1.81 -27.30 7.06
CA ALA A 302 -1.16 -27.97 5.95
C ALA A 302 0.06 -28.80 6.37
N LEU A 303 0.72 -28.46 7.50
CA LEU A 303 1.91 -29.15 7.99
C LEU A 303 1.55 -30.38 8.84
N THR A 304 0.95 -31.38 8.21
CA THR A 304 0.59 -32.68 8.83
C THR A 304 1.79 -33.64 8.91
N LEU A 305 2.92 -33.11 9.39
CA LEU A 305 4.19 -33.88 9.45
C LEU A 305 4.31 -34.64 10.77
N HIS A 306 4.33 -35.97 10.65
CA HIS A 306 4.46 -36.86 11.80
C HIS A 306 5.89 -36.88 12.33
N GLU A 307 6.07 -36.84 13.65
CA GLU A 307 7.39 -36.76 14.29
C GLU A 307 8.32 -37.94 14.00
N ALA A 308 7.77 -39.11 13.68
CA ALA A 308 8.58 -40.26 13.30
C ALA A 308 9.28 -40.12 11.95
N THR A 309 8.66 -39.33 11.01
CA THR A 309 9.22 -39.11 9.68
C THR A 309 9.96 -37.77 9.58
N THR A 310 9.55 -36.81 10.38
CA THR A 310 10.12 -35.45 10.42
C THR A 310 10.31 -35.04 11.88
N PRO A 311 11.37 -35.54 12.55
CA PRO A 311 11.56 -35.32 13.99
C PRO A 311 11.81 -33.82 14.28
N PRO A 312 11.15 -33.25 15.32
CA PRO A 312 11.38 -31.88 15.70
C PRO A 312 12.79 -31.67 16.27
N SER A 313 13.40 -30.53 15.99
CA SER A 313 14.70 -30.16 16.56
C SER A 313 14.63 -30.00 18.10
N ALA A 314 15.78 -29.94 18.74
CA ALA A 314 15.85 -29.63 20.17
C ALA A 314 15.26 -28.23 20.48
N GLY A 315 15.40 -27.27 19.56
CA GLY A 315 14.81 -25.94 19.68
C GLY A 315 13.28 -26.01 19.73
N LEU A 316 12.65 -26.68 18.76
CA LEU A 316 11.21 -26.83 18.71
C LEU A 316 10.64 -27.61 19.89
N ARG A 317 11.35 -28.68 20.33
CA ARG A 317 10.96 -29.41 21.55
C ARG A 317 10.96 -28.53 22.80
N ARG A 318 11.98 -27.69 22.98
CA ARG A 318 12.03 -26.72 24.09
C ARG A 318 10.91 -25.70 24.00
N ALA A 319 10.61 -25.17 22.81
CA ALA A 319 9.53 -24.21 22.60
C ALA A 319 8.16 -24.84 22.92
N LEU A 320 7.90 -26.09 22.51
CA LEU A 320 6.68 -26.82 22.85
C LEU A 320 6.56 -27.07 24.36
N ALA A 321 7.67 -27.45 25.02
CA ALA A 321 7.68 -27.64 26.47
C ALA A 321 7.40 -26.33 27.22
N ALA A 322 7.98 -25.21 26.79
CA ALA A 322 7.70 -23.89 27.35
C ALA A 322 6.26 -23.49 27.16
N ALA A 323 5.70 -23.71 25.96
CA ALA A 323 4.29 -23.44 25.66
C ALA A 323 3.35 -24.31 26.53
N SER A 324 3.70 -25.58 26.74
CA SER A 324 2.94 -26.47 27.61
C SER A 324 2.99 -26.08 29.10
N ALA A 325 4.11 -25.54 29.54
CA ALA A 325 4.25 -25.05 30.91
C ALA A 325 3.46 -23.73 31.12
N ALA A 326 3.43 -22.86 30.11
CA ALA A 326 2.73 -21.57 30.18
C ALA A 326 1.21 -21.73 30.00
N HIS A 327 0.75 -22.56 29.08
CA HIS A 327 -0.65 -22.71 28.69
C HIS A 327 -1.02 -24.20 28.51
N PRO A 328 -1.02 -25.00 29.59
CA PRO A 328 -1.13 -26.47 29.51
C PRO A 328 -2.45 -26.94 28.87
N GLU A 329 -3.58 -26.33 29.23
CA GLU A 329 -4.90 -26.73 28.72
C GLU A 329 -5.04 -26.42 27.23
N LEU A 330 -4.63 -25.24 26.81
CA LEU A 330 -4.68 -24.83 25.39
C LEU A 330 -3.81 -25.74 24.52
N LEU A 331 -2.56 -25.99 24.95
CA LEU A 331 -1.67 -26.83 24.15
C LEU A 331 -2.12 -28.30 24.11
N ALA A 332 -2.66 -28.82 25.21
CA ALA A 332 -3.23 -30.17 25.28
C ALA A 332 -4.44 -30.32 24.35
N GLU A 333 -5.34 -29.31 24.29
CA GLU A 333 -6.48 -29.30 23.37
C GLU A 333 -6.02 -29.33 21.90
N ILE A 334 -5.03 -28.49 21.54
CA ILE A 334 -4.49 -28.46 20.19
C ILE A 334 -3.81 -29.78 19.83
N ALA A 335 -2.97 -30.33 20.71
CA ALA A 335 -2.25 -31.60 20.51
C ALA A 335 -3.19 -32.80 20.39
N ALA A 336 -4.30 -32.82 21.14
CA ALA A 336 -5.29 -33.89 21.07
C ALA A 336 -5.94 -34.01 19.68
N ARG A 337 -6.06 -32.91 18.97
CA ARG A 337 -6.61 -32.88 17.60
C ARG A 337 -5.60 -33.25 16.52
N SER A 338 -4.32 -33.25 16.86
CA SER A 338 -3.21 -33.51 15.94
C SER A 338 -2.07 -34.24 16.64
N PRO A 339 -2.32 -35.47 17.10
CA PRO A 339 -1.32 -36.23 17.87
C PRO A 339 -0.08 -36.52 17.01
N GLN A 340 1.11 -36.37 17.59
CA GLN A 340 2.41 -36.60 16.94
C GLN A 340 2.72 -35.69 15.74
N GLU A 341 2.03 -34.52 15.63
CA GLU A 341 2.27 -33.47 14.63
C GLU A 341 2.83 -32.19 15.28
N PRO A 342 4.09 -32.19 15.76
CA PRO A 342 4.64 -31.09 16.57
C PRO A 342 4.69 -29.74 15.87
N TYR A 343 4.94 -29.72 14.57
CA TYR A 343 4.96 -28.48 13.74
C TYR A 343 3.60 -27.83 13.66
N ARG A 344 2.58 -28.63 13.39
CA ARG A 344 1.19 -28.18 13.36
C ARG A 344 0.72 -27.67 14.72
N THR A 345 1.00 -28.43 15.77
CA THR A 345 0.66 -28.07 17.15
C THR A 345 1.24 -26.70 17.52
N TYR A 346 2.52 -26.47 17.23
CA TYR A 346 3.17 -25.21 17.57
C TYR A 346 2.66 -24.03 16.75
N LEU A 347 2.42 -24.20 15.44
CA LEU A 347 1.86 -23.11 14.61
C LEU A 347 0.42 -22.78 14.98
N LEU A 348 -0.42 -23.78 15.31
CA LEU A 348 -1.78 -23.49 15.78
C LEU A 348 -1.77 -22.79 17.14
N TYR A 349 -0.83 -23.11 18.02
CA TYR A 349 -0.60 -22.36 19.25
C TYR A 349 -0.16 -20.92 18.97
N ALA A 350 0.78 -20.71 18.04
CA ALA A 350 1.18 -19.37 17.60
C ALA A 350 0.01 -18.56 17.03
N ALA A 351 -0.89 -19.19 16.27
CA ALA A 351 -2.11 -18.55 15.77
C ALA A 351 -3.03 -18.07 16.89
N GLN A 352 -3.21 -18.87 17.96
CA GLN A 352 -3.97 -18.45 19.15
C GLN A 352 -3.33 -17.24 19.83
N ARG A 353 -2.00 -17.18 19.88
CA ARG A 353 -1.26 -16.02 20.41
C ARG A 353 -1.46 -14.77 19.56
N ILE A 354 -1.46 -14.89 18.22
CA ILE A 354 -1.79 -13.76 17.34
C ILE A 354 -3.23 -13.27 17.55
N ASN A 355 -4.18 -14.18 17.68
CA ASN A 355 -5.57 -13.83 18.04
C ASN A 355 -5.62 -13.09 19.37
N ALA A 356 -4.96 -13.62 20.41
CA ALA A 356 -4.84 -12.99 21.72
C ALA A 356 -4.23 -11.57 21.64
N THR A 357 -3.22 -11.38 20.77
CA THR A 357 -2.60 -10.07 20.51
C THR A 357 -3.64 -9.10 19.92
N ARG A 358 -4.43 -9.58 18.96
CA ARG A 358 -5.48 -8.79 18.30
C ARG A 358 -6.58 -8.37 19.28
N VAL A 359 -7.08 -9.31 20.09
CA VAL A 359 -8.14 -9.05 21.10
C VAL A 359 -7.60 -8.57 22.45
N ARG A 360 -6.26 -8.44 22.58
CA ARG A 360 -5.55 -7.93 23.77
C ARG A 360 -5.72 -8.76 25.04
N HIS A 361 -5.65 -10.06 24.89
CA HIS A 361 -5.60 -10.97 26.03
C HIS A 361 -4.15 -11.09 26.53
N ALA A 362 -3.82 -10.33 27.57
CA ALA A 362 -2.44 -10.06 28.00
C ALA A 362 -1.59 -11.32 28.25
N ASP A 363 -2.18 -12.35 28.87
CA ASP A 363 -1.45 -13.56 29.28
C ASP A 363 -0.96 -14.40 28.10
N LEU A 364 -1.64 -14.35 26.96
CA LEU A 364 -1.33 -15.17 25.78
C LEU A 364 -0.73 -14.36 24.64
N ALA A 365 -0.95 -13.04 24.63
CA ALA A 365 -0.54 -12.15 23.52
C ALA A 365 0.97 -12.18 23.27
N TYR A 366 1.36 -11.93 22.02
CA TYR A 366 2.74 -11.59 21.69
C TYR A 366 3.05 -10.15 22.13
N PRO A 367 4.22 -9.90 22.73
CA PRO A 367 4.64 -8.53 23.08
C PRO A 367 4.97 -7.68 21.84
N GLY A 368 5.24 -8.33 20.69
CA GLY A 368 5.54 -7.65 19.44
C GLY A 368 5.89 -8.63 18.32
N PRO A 369 6.06 -8.13 17.08
CA PRO A 369 6.29 -8.97 15.91
C PRO A 369 7.61 -9.76 15.98
N ALA A 370 8.63 -9.25 16.67
CA ALA A 370 9.92 -9.91 16.80
C ALA A 370 9.82 -11.29 17.51
N THR A 371 8.99 -11.37 18.56
CA THR A 371 8.78 -12.63 19.30
C THR A 371 8.03 -13.65 18.44
N TYR A 372 7.02 -13.20 17.70
CA TYR A 372 6.30 -14.06 16.77
C TYR A 372 7.21 -14.55 15.64
N LEU A 373 8.04 -13.67 15.09
CA LEU A 373 9.01 -14.01 14.06
C LEU A 373 10.04 -15.04 14.56
N ALA A 374 10.48 -14.93 15.83
CA ALA A 374 11.35 -15.92 16.45
C ALA A 374 10.70 -17.31 16.55
N ASP A 375 9.41 -17.37 16.90
CA ASP A 375 8.66 -18.63 16.92
C ASP A 375 8.57 -19.26 15.52
N LEU A 376 8.30 -18.47 14.48
CA LEU A 376 8.26 -18.95 13.08
C LEU A 376 9.63 -19.47 12.62
N ARG A 377 10.72 -18.80 13.00
CA ARG A 377 12.10 -19.23 12.68
C ARG A 377 12.48 -20.52 13.37
N ILE A 378 12.07 -20.74 14.63
CA ILE A 378 12.27 -22.03 15.33
C ILE A 378 11.62 -23.17 14.53
N VAL A 379 10.41 -22.98 14.02
CA VAL A 379 9.71 -23.96 13.17
C VAL A 379 10.47 -24.18 11.87
N GLN A 380 10.88 -23.09 11.21
CA GLN A 380 11.61 -23.12 9.93
C GLN A 380 12.95 -23.87 10.04
N GLU A 381 13.76 -23.53 11.05
CA GLU A 381 15.04 -24.18 11.33
C GLU A 381 14.87 -25.66 11.63
N SER A 382 13.84 -26.02 12.40
CA SER A 382 13.52 -27.40 12.71
C SER A 382 13.15 -28.21 11.48
N LEU A 383 12.33 -27.64 10.59
CA LEU A 383 11.97 -28.28 9.31
C LEU A 383 13.18 -28.46 8.40
N ALA A 384 14.03 -27.45 8.29
CA ALA A 384 15.25 -27.48 7.47
C ALA A 384 16.22 -28.54 7.99
N ALA A 385 16.43 -28.60 9.30
CA ALA A 385 17.29 -29.60 9.95
C ALA A 385 16.78 -31.04 9.80
N ALA A 386 15.46 -31.23 9.70
CA ALA A 386 14.83 -32.53 9.45
C ALA A 386 14.79 -32.93 7.96
N GLY A 387 15.42 -32.15 7.07
CA GLY A 387 15.43 -32.40 5.62
C GLY A 387 14.17 -31.92 4.87
N ALA A 388 13.21 -31.26 5.57
CA ALA A 388 11.97 -30.76 5.00
C ALA A 388 12.14 -29.31 4.46
N ALA A 389 13.20 -29.08 3.68
CA ALA A 389 13.56 -27.74 3.18
C ALA A 389 12.45 -27.07 2.34
N LYS A 390 11.67 -27.83 1.57
CA LYS A 390 10.56 -27.28 0.77
C LYS A 390 9.46 -26.70 1.65
N GLN A 391 9.18 -27.30 2.80
CA GLN A 391 8.22 -26.81 3.78
C GLN A 391 8.79 -25.62 4.57
N ALA A 392 10.09 -25.68 4.92
CA ALA A 392 10.77 -24.58 5.62
C ALA A 392 10.78 -23.28 4.79
N PHE A 393 11.13 -23.37 3.50
CA PHE A 393 11.34 -22.21 2.64
C PHE A 393 10.21 -21.99 1.61
N GLY A 394 9.08 -22.68 1.77
CA GLY A 394 7.84 -22.49 1.00
C GLY A 394 6.92 -21.45 1.63
N GLU A 395 5.69 -21.87 1.96
CA GLU A 395 4.64 -21.03 2.54
C GLU A 395 5.03 -20.41 3.89
N LEU A 396 5.81 -21.12 4.70
CA LEU A 396 6.31 -20.59 5.97
C LEU A 396 7.25 -19.40 5.74
N GLN A 397 8.10 -19.46 4.72
CA GLN A 397 8.95 -18.32 4.34
C GLN A 397 8.11 -17.11 3.86
N HIS A 398 7.00 -17.34 3.15
CA HIS A 398 6.09 -16.28 2.77
C HIS A 398 5.52 -15.57 4.00
N LEU A 399 5.09 -16.33 5.00
CA LEU A 399 4.60 -15.76 6.27
C LEU A 399 5.69 -14.97 7.00
N ILE A 400 6.93 -15.48 7.04
CA ILE A 400 8.08 -14.76 7.62
C ILE A 400 8.27 -13.40 6.93
N TRP A 401 8.30 -13.37 5.60
CA TRP A 401 8.40 -12.12 4.86
C TRP A 401 7.23 -11.17 5.12
N GLN A 402 6.01 -11.69 5.26
CA GLN A 402 4.84 -10.88 5.60
C GLN A 402 5.01 -10.22 6.98
N VAL A 403 5.49 -10.97 7.98
CA VAL A 403 5.75 -10.41 9.32
C VAL A 403 6.88 -9.37 9.28
N GLU A 404 7.95 -9.64 8.56
CA GLU A 404 9.09 -8.73 8.40
C GLU A 404 8.69 -7.43 7.68
N THR A 405 7.77 -7.50 6.72
CA THR A 405 7.32 -6.34 5.93
C THR A 405 6.29 -5.50 6.66
N PHE A 406 5.27 -6.14 7.23
CA PHE A 406 4.08 -5.47 7.76
C PHE A 406 4.06 -5.31 9.28
N GLY A 407 4.92 -6.03 10.00
CA GLY A 407 4.91 -6.04 11.46
C GLY A 407 3.52 -6.42 12.03
N PHE A 408 3.13 -5.76 13.14
CA PHE A 408 1.77 -5.82 13.69
C PHE A 408 0.98 -4.52 13.46
N HIS A 409 1.56 -3.59 12.70
CA HIS A 409 0.99 -2.27 12.42
C HIS A 409 0.56 -2.07 10.97
N LEU A 410 0.86 -2.99 10.07
CA LEU A 410 0.55 -3.01 8.63
C LEU A 410 1.35 -1.97 7.82
N ALA A 411 1.19 -0.69 8.11
CA ALA A 411 1.89 0.43 7.49
C ALA A 411 2.22 1.49 8.54
N GLY A 412 3.41 2.09 8.47
CA GLY A 412 3.76 3.21 9.34
C GLY A 412 2.90 4.44 9.01
N LEU A 413 2.19 4.96 10.00
CA LEU A 413 1.48 6.23 9.83
C LEU A 413 2.50 7.37 9.82
N GLU A 414 2.41 8.23 8.82
CA GLU A 414 3.24 9.41 8.67
C GLU A 414 2.39 10.65 8.93
N VAL A 415 2.58 11.24 10.09
CA VAL A 415 1.90 12.49 10.44
C VAL A 415 2.48 13.61 9.61
N ARG A 416 1.63 14.37 8.90
CA ARG A 416 2.06 15.57 8.17
C ARG A 416 1.30 16.79 8.68
N GLN A 417 2.01 17.89 8.89
CA GLN A 417 1.44 19.18 9.29
C GLN A 417 2.30 20.34 8.75
N HIS A 418 1.65 21.46 8.49
CA HIS A 418 2.26 22.69 7.99
C HIS A 418 3.11 23.39 9.05
N SER A 419 4.32 23.86 8.68
CA SER A 419 5.26 24.56 9.58
C SER A 419 4.64 25.79 10.30
N GLU A 420 3.77 26.54 9.62
CA GLU A 420 3.09 27.68 10.22
C GLU A 420 2.11 27.32 11.34
N VAL A 421 1.51 26.12 11.28
CA VAL A 421 0.63 25.62 12.36
C VAL A 421 1.46 25.38 13.62
N HIS A 422 2.67 24.83 13.48
CA HIS A 422 3.58 24.65 14.60
C HIS A 422 4.04 25.98 15.19
N ALA A 423 4.43 26.93 14.33
CA ALA A 423 4.88 28.25 14.77
C ALA A 423 3.79 29.01 15.55
N ARG A 424 2.53 28.94 15.08
CA ARG A 424 1.38 29.53 15.80
C ARG A 424 1.15 28.85 17.13
N ALA A 425 1.14 27.54 17.18
CA ALA A 425 0.94 26.77 18.40
C ALA A 425 2.02 27.10 19.45
N LEU A 426 3.30 27.16 19.05
CA LEU A 426 4.39 27.57 19.97
C LEU A 426 4.25 29.02 20.46
N THR A 427 3.81 29.93 19.60
CA THR A 427 3.58 31.31 20.00
C THR A 427 2.52 31.40 21.10
N GLU A 428 1.41 30.68 20.98
CA GLU A 428 0.35 30.60 21.98
C GLU A 428 0.85 29.97 23.29
N LEU A 429 1.57 28.84 23.20
CA LEU A 429 2.08 28.12 24.37
C LEU A 429 3.13 28.93 25.16
N ARG A 430 4.05 29.60 24.46
CA ARG A 430 5.05 30.47 25.07
C ARG A 430 4.41 31.69 25.74
N ALA A 431 3.32 32.25 25.16
CA ALA A 431 2.57 33.35 25.76
C ALA A 431 1.81 32.90 27.02
N ALA A 432 1.35 31.65 27.10
CA ALA A 432 0.67 31.09 28.26
C ALA A 432 1.60 30.77 29.46
N GLY A 433 2.90 30.76 29.27
CA GLY A 433 3.93 30.82 30.32
C GLY A 433 4.39 29.51 30.95
N GLN A 434 3.67 28.39 30.92
CA GLN A 434 4.15 27.08 31.42
C GLN A 434 3.50 25.90 30.72
N PRO A 435 4.24 24.80 30.48
CA PRO A 435 3.67 23.53 30.05
C PRO A 435 2.68 22.99 31.09
N GLY A 436 1.53 22.48 30.64
CA GLY A 436 0.53 21.85 31.53
C GLY A 436 -0.56 22.76 32.09
N THR A 437 -0.57 24.05 31.76
CA THR A 437 -1.66 24.97 32.14
C THR A 437 -2.86 24.78 31.20
N GLU A 438 -3.93 24.14 31.65
CA GLU A 438 -5.15 23.96 30.87
C GLU A 438 -5.83 25.30 30.55
N GLY A 439 -6.19 25.52 29.29
CA GLY A 439 -7.24 26.46 28.92
C GLY A 439 -6.83 27.84 28.43
N SER A 440 -5.53 28.08 28.12
CA SER A 440 -5.08 29.39 27.64
C SER A 440 -4.73 29.48 26.15
N TRP A 441 -4.88 28.40 25.37
CA TRP A 441 -4.60 28.35 23.94
C TRP A 441 -5.79 27.91 23.09
N SER A 442 -5.67 28.04 21.78
CA SER A 442 -6.72 27.72 20.82
C SER A 442 -6.99 26.22 20.69
N ALA A 443 -8.17 25.87 20.17
CA ALA A 443 -8.50 24.46 19.84
C ALA A 443 -7.53 23.88 18.80
N GLN A 444 -6.95 24.69 17.92
CA GLN A 444 -5.95 24.23 16.95
C GLN A 444 -4.64 23.83 17.64
N THR A 445 -4.17 24.63 18.61
CA THR A 445 -2.99 24.30 19.41
C THR A 445 -3.21 23.04 20.25
N GLU A 446 -4.39 22.88 20.85
CA GLU A 446 -4.73 21.64 21.57
C GLU A 446 -4.73 20.43 20.64
N GLU A 447 -5.22 20.54 19.42
CA GLU A 447 -5.20 19.45 18.44
C GLU A 447 -3.76 19.08 18.03
N VAL A 448 -2.85 20.05 17.92
CA VAL A 448 -1.42 19.77 17.67
C VAL A 448 -0.83 18.94 18.83
N LEU A 449 -1.07 19.34 20.08
CA LEU A 449 -0.60 18.61 21.26
C LEU A 449 -1.26 17.22 21.35
N ALA A 450 -2.57 17.13 21.10
CA ALA A 450 -3.30 15.87 21.08
C ALA A 450 -2.78 14.91 19.98
N THR A 451 -2.34 15.44 18.85
CA THR A 451 -1.72 14.67 17.78
C THR A 451 -0.41 14.02 18.25
N ILE A 452 0.45 14.76 18.92
CA ILE A 452 1.71 14.22 19.45
C ILE A 452 1.45 13.15 20.53
N ARG A 453 0.46 13.39 21.40
CA ARG A 453 0.01 12.37 22.36
C ARG A 453 -0.58 11.13 21.65
N ALA A 454 -1.23 11.30 20.50
CA ALA A 454 -1.70 10.17 19.70
C ALA A 454 -0.54 9.38 19.10
N VAL A 455 0.53 10.03 18.63
CA VAL A 455 1.75 9.36 18.19
C VAL A 455 2.35 8.53 19.32
N ALA A 456 2.52 9.11 20.52
CA ALA A 456 3.02 8.39 21.68
C ALA A 456 2.16 7.16 22.01
N TRP A 457 0.84 7.31 22.00
CA TRP A 457 -0.10 6.21 22.23
C TRP A 457 -0.01 5.11 21.17
N VAL A 458 0.18 5.47 19.88
CA VAL A 458 0.35 4.50 18.79
C VAL A 458 1.65 3.72 18.98
N GLN A 459 2.75 4.41 19.31
CA GLN A 459 4.06 3.79 19.53
C GLN A 459 4.06 2.83 20.72
N ASP A 460 3.45 3.23 21.84
CA ASP A 460 3.31 2.36 23.03
C ASP A 460 2.52 1.08 22.69
N ARG A 461 1.53 1.22 21.86
CA ARG A 461 0.55 0.16 21.59
C ARG A 461 0.94 -0.79 20.46
N TYR A 462 1.62 -0.30 19.43
CA TYR A 462 1.90 -1.04 18.19
C TYR A 462 3.39 -1.05 17.81
N GLY A 463 4.21 -0.38 18.60
CA GLY A 463 5.64 -0.23 18.36
C GLY A 463 5.99 1.08 17.63
N VAL A 464 7.26 1.45 17.72
CA VAL A 464 7.79 2.73 17.19
C VAL A 464 7.54 2.86 15.68
N ASP A 465 7.73 1.80 14.92
CA ASP A 465 7.57 1.79 13.46
C ASP A 465 6.13 2.06 13.00
N ALA A 466 5.15 1.93 13.90
CA ALA A 466 3.75 2.20 13.59
C ALA A 466 3.47 3.69 13.34
N CYS A 467 4.23 4.62 13.93
CA CYS A 467 4.07 6.06 13.74
C CYS A 467 5.30 6.82 14.23
N ARG A 468 6.42 6.76 13.50
CA ARG A 468 7.66 7.46 13.89
C ARG A 468 7.96 8.69 13.03
N ARG A 469 7.48 8.71 11.77
CA ARG A 469 7.71 9.83 10.85
C ARG A 469 6.74 10.96 11.10
N TYR A 470 7.31 12.16 11.22
CA TYR A 470 6.56 13.40 11.34
C TYR A 470 7.02 14.36 10.25
N VAL A 471 6.23 14.53 9.21
CA VAL A 471 6.55 15.34 8.04
C VAL A 471 6.13 16.79 8.30
N VAL A 472 7.04 17.72 8.10
CA VAL A 472 6.78 19.17 8.19
C VAL A 472 6.72 19.73 6.78
N SER A 473 5.53 20.06 6.30
CA SER A 473 5.36 20.72 5.01
C SER A 473 5.78 22.19 5.06
N PHE A 474 6.28 22.71 3.93
CA PHE A 474 6.83 24.06 3.81
C PHE A 474 7.91 24.34 4.86
N THR A 475 8.90 23.45 4.95
CA THR A 475 10.06 23.63 5.85
C THR A 475 10.99 24.70 5.30
N ARG A 476 11.19 25.77 6.06
CA ARG A 476 11.99 26.94 5.68
C ARG A 476 13.31 27.03 6.42
N SER A 477 13.40 26.46 7.62
CA SER A 477 14.56 26.52 8.49
C SER A 477 14.62 25.33 9.44
N ALA A 478 15.80 25.13 10.07
CA ALA A 478 15.95 24.15 11.14
C ALA A 478 15.06 24.42 12.36
N ASP A 479 14.61 25.68 12.55
CA ASP A 479 13.70 26.04 13.64
C ASP A 479 12.32 25.43 13.46
N ASP A 480 11.85 25.23 12.20
CA ASP A 480 10.59 24.54 11.93
C ASP A 480 10.63 23.07 12.39
N ILE A 481 11.82 22.46 12.35
CA ILE A 481 12.06 21.09 12.85
C ILE A 481 12.16 21.09 14.39
N ALA A 482 12.93 22.04 14.96
CA ALA A 482 13.06 22.19 16.42
C ALA A 482 11.70 22.44 17.09
N ALA A 483 10.79 23.16 16.40
CA ALA A 483 9.43 23.43 16.84
C ALA A 483 8.65 22.14 17.17
N VAL A 484 8.79 21.09 16.37
CA VAL A 484 8.09 19.82 16.60
C VAL A 484 8.57 19.17 17.91
N TYR A 485 9.86 19.16 18.17
CA TYR A 485 10.41 18.60 19.42
C TYR A 485 10.01 19.45 20.64
N GLU A 486 9.97 20.78 20.51
CA GLU A 486 9.49 21.65 21.59
C GLU A 486 8.00 21.41 21.88
N LEU A 487 7.15 21.31 20.84
CA LEU A 487 5.75 20.94 20.96
C LEU A 487 5.57 19.55 21.60
N ALA A 488 6.45 18.61 21.28
CA ALA A 488 6.42 17.29 21.90
C ALA A 488 6.68 17.35 23.41
N ARG A 489 7.60 18.22 23.87
CA ARG A 489 7.83 18.44 25.31
C ARG A 489 6.61 19.06 26.00
N TYR A 490 5.94 20.03 25.36
CA TYR A 490 4.67 20.57 25.87
C TYR A 490 3.58 19.50 25.91
N ALA A 491 3.45 18.69 24.86
CA ALA A 491 2.41 17.66 24.76
C ALA A 491 2.53 16.59 25.85
N MET A 492 3.77 16.27 26.28
CA MET A 492 4.05 15.18 27.22
C MET A 492 4.23 15.64 28.67
N ASP A 493 4.07 16.93 28.96
CA ASP A 493 4.08 17.52 30.32
C ASP A 493 5.24 16.99 31.20
N GLY A 494 6.47 17.08 30.69
CA GLY A 494 7.68 16.60 31.38
C GLY A 494 7.92 15.08 31.32
N GLY A 495 7.03 14.31 30.67
CA GLY A 495 7.24 12.90 30.37
C GLY A 495 8.17 12.70 29.16
N SER A 496 8.49 11.43 28.87
CA SER A 496 9.27 11.07 27.69
C SER A 496 8.53 11.40 26.41
N ILE A 497 9.15 12.14 25.50
CA ILE A 497 8.59 12.42 24.18
C ILE A 497 8.59 11.14 23.32
N PRO A 498 7.61 11.00 22.39
CA PRO A 498 7.63 9.89 21.43
C PRO A 498 8.89 9.94 20.55
N ARG A 499 9.29 8.80 20.02
CA ARG A 499 10.43 8.73 19.09
C ARG A 499 10.00 9.28 17.74
N LEU A 500 10.38 10.52 17.45
CA LEU A 500 10.03 11.22 16.22
C LEU A 500 11.24 11.31 15.28
N ASP A 501 11.07 10.81 14.06
CA ASP A 501 11.93 11.13 12.94
C ASP A 501 11.24 12.27 12.20
N VAL A 502 11.68 13.51 12.47
CA VAL A 502 11.07 14.70 11.85
C VAL A 502 11.66 14.88 10.46
N VAL A 503 10.80 14.81 9.45
CA VAL A 503 11.17 14.83 8.03
C VAL A 503 10.82 16.18 7.43
N PRO A 504 11.81 16.99 7.01
CA PRO A 504 11.54 18.23 6.29
C PRO A 504 11.00 17.91 4.90
N LEU A 505 9.95 18.61 4.48
CA LEU A 505 9.42 18.55 3.10
C LEU A 505 9.72 19.89 2.42
N PHE A 506 10.47 19.82 1.33
CA PHE A 506 10.84 20.96 0.47
C PHE A 506 10.00 20.88 -0.81
N GLU A 507 9.09 21.81 -1.00
CA GLU A 507 8.09 21.72 -2.08
C GLU A 507 7.92 23.01 -2.90
N SER A 508 8.42 24.15 -2.42
CA SER A 508 8.51 25.39 -3.21
C SER A 508 9.91 25.57 -3.83
N ALA A 509 10.01 26.47 -4.84
CA ALA A 509 11.30 26.81 -5.44
C ALA A 509 12.29 27.36 -4.40
N ALA A 510 11.80 28.13 -3.44
CA ALA A 510 12.59 28.70 -2.36
C ALA A 510 13.06 27.64 -1.38
N ASP A 511 12.19 26.71 -0.96
CA ASP A 511 12.52 25.63 -0.04
C ASP A 511 13.60 24.70 -0.64
N LEU A 512 13.45 24.33 -1.92
CA LEU A 512 14.43 23.50 -2.63
C LEU A 512 15.80 24.17 -2.72
N ALA A 513 15.85 25.49 -2.90
CA ALA A 513 17.12 26.23 -2.94
C ALA A 513 17.85 26.29 -1.59
N HIS A 514 17.10 26.32 -0.48
CA HIS A 514 17.65 26.40 0.88
C HIS A 514 17.77 25.04 1.58
N ALA A 515 17.36 23.94 0.95
CA ALA A 515 17.37 22.62 1.56
C ALA A 515 18.74 22.20 2.18
N PRO A 516 19.90 22.45 1.52
CA PRO A 516 21.22 22.10 2.10
C PRO A 516 21.49 22.85 3.42
N ASP A 517 21.14 24.13 3.50
CA ASP A 517 21.33 24.95 4.71
C ASP A 517 20.42 24.47 5.84
N VAL A 518 19.15 24.16 5.52
CA VAL A 518 18.19 23.61 6.47
C VAL A 518 18.66 22.27 7.01
N LEU A 519 19.12 21.36 6.17
CA LEU A 519 19.63 20.04 6.58
C LEU A 519 20.88 20.17 7.46
N THR A 520 21.80 21.09 7.12
CA THR A 520 22.97 21.37 7.93
C THR A 520 22.59 21.88 9.33
N GLY A 521 21.66 22.84 9.39
CA GLY A 521 21.12 23.34 10.66
C GLY A 521 20.38 22.28 11.47
N MET A 522 19.60 21.44 10.78
CA MET A 522 18.85 20.33 11.38
C MET A 522 19.77 19.30 12.04
N LEU A 523 20.86 18.91 11.39
CA LEU A 523 21.85 17.97 11.95
C LEU A 523 22.57 18.51 13.19
N ALA A 524 22.60 19.83 13.40
CA ALA A 524 23.13 20.45 14.58
C ALA A 524 22.17 20.42 15.80
N LEU A 525 20.89 20.10 15.57
CA LEU A 525 19.90 19.97 16.66
C LEU A 525 20.15 18.70 17.48
N PRO A 526 20.25 18.80 18.84
CA PRO A 526 20.51 17.61 19.67
C PRO A 526 19.51 16.48 19.51
N ASP A 527 18.20 16.79 19.43
CA ASP A 527 17.14 15.80 19.24
C ASP A 527 17.30 15.05 17.90
N VAL A 528 17.65 15.77 16.84
CA VAL A 528 17.87 15.17 15.51
C VAL A 528 19.14 14.31 15.52
N ALA A 529 20.23 14.80 16.09
CA ALA A 529 21.49 14.05 16.19
C ALA A 529 21.31 12.74 16.96
N GLU A 530 20.56 12.75 18.07
CA GLU A 530 20.20 11.55 18.82
C GLU A 530 19.39 10.56 17.96
N ARG A 531 18.39 11.05 17.22
CA ARG A 531 17.57 10.20 16.34
C ARG A 531 18.37 9.61 15.19
N VAL A 532 19.21 10.40 14.53
CA VAL A 532 20.11 9.94 13.46
C VAL A 532 21.05 8.85 13.99
N ALA A 533 21.67 9.05 15.15
CA ALA A 533 22.52 8.04 15.77
C ALA A 533 21.73 6.74 16.09
N ALA A 534 20.52 6.85 16.60
CA ALA A 534 19.65 5.70 16.91
C ALA A 534 19.17 4.95 15.64
N ASN A 535 19.10 5.64 14.50
CA ASN A 535 18.69 5.06 13.20
C ASN A 535 19.89 4.59 12.35
N GLY A 536 21.08 4.43 12.94
CA GLY A 536 22.27 3.93 12.23
C GLY A 536 22.94 4.96 11.33
N GLY A 537 22.77 6.25 11.58
CA GLY A 537 23.33 7.35 10.79
C GLY A 537 22.47 7.81 9.62
N GLU A 538 21.19 7.40 9.58
CA GLU A 538 20.26 7.75 8.51
C GLU A 538 19.42 8.98 8.87
N LEU A 539 19.30 9.93 7.93
CA LEU A 539 18.41 11.08 7.94
C LEU A 539 17.53 11.03 6.70
N GLU A 540 16.24 11.30 6.86
CA GLU A 540 15.26 11.33 5.76
C GLU A 540 14.85 12.79 5.49
N ALA A 541 14.85 13.18 4.21
CA ALA A 541 14.30 14.44 3.73
C ALA A 541 13.35 14.15 2.56
N MET A 542 12.29 14.93 2.41
CA MET A 542 11.28 14.77 1.38
C MET A 542 11.35 15.92 0.38
N LEU A 543 11.30 15.58 -0.92
CA LEU A 543 11.28 16.54 -2.02
C LEU A 543 9.92 16.46 -2.72
N GLY A 544 9.19 17.57 -2.74
CA GLY A 544 7.84 17.65 -3.31
C GLY A 544 7.87 17.97 -4.80
N TYR A 545 7.62 16.97 -5.68
CA TYR A 545 7.54 17.20 -7.13
C TYR A 545 6.23 17.89 -7.55
N SER A 546 5.09 17.44 -7.01
CA SER A 546 3.77 17.92 -7.43
C SER A 546 3.60 19.43 -7.22
N ASP A 547 3.95 19.93 -6.05
CA ASP A 547 3.76 21.33 -5.69
C ASP A 547 4.81 22.21 -6.36
N SER A 548 6.06 21.80 -6.44
CA SER A 548 7.10 22.49 -7.22
C SER A 548 6.76 22.52 -8.72
N ALA A 549 6.15 21.45 -9.27
CA ALA A 549 5.73 21.43 -10.67
C ALA A 549 4.54 22.36 -10.96
N LYS A 550 3.64 22.57 -10.00
CA LYS A 550 2.56 23.56 -10.09
C LYS A 550 3.11 25.00 -10.11
N GLU A 551 4.14 25.27 -9.29
CA GLU A 551 4.76 26.59 -9.18
C GLU A 551 5.67 26.91 -10.38
N LEU A 552 6.56 25.99 -10.77
CA LEU A 552 7.66 26.20 -11.72
C LEU A 552 7.41 25.63 -13.11
N GLY A 553 6.42 24.78 -13.28
CA GLY A 553 6.27 23.90 -14.43
C GLY A 553 7.15 22.65 -14.35
N PRO A 554 6.79 21.55 -15.06
CA PRO A 554 7.44 20.23 -14.90
C PRO A 554 8.93 20.22 -15.19
N ALA A 555 9.39 20.92 -16.23
CA ALA A 555 10.80 20.94 -16.62
C ALA A 555 11.67 21.64 -15.60
N SER A 556 11.28 22.83 -15.13
CA SER A 556 12.03 23.60 -14.13
C SER A 556 12.01 22.89 -12.78
N ALA A 557 10.90 22.29 -12.38
CA ALA A 557 10.81 21.50 -11.15
C ALA A 557 11.77 20.29 -11.18
N THR A 558 11.81 19.55 -12.31
CA THR A 558 12.72 18.41 -12.46
C THR A 558 14.20 18.83 -12.31
N LEU A 559 14.59 19.94 -12.93
CA LEU A 559 15.96 20.45 -12.81
C LEU A 559 16.30 20.89 -11.39
N ARG A 560 15.36 21.61 -10.73
CA ARG A 560 15.57 22.03 -9.33
C ARG A 560 15.69 20.85 -8.38
N LEU A 561 14.84 19.85 -8.52
CA LEU A 561 14.92 18.62 -7.72
C LEU A 561 16.24 17.91 -7.92
N PHE A 562 16.72 17.82 -9.18
CA PHE A 562 18.02 17.24 -9.46
C PHE A 562 19.16 18.00 -8.78
N ASP A 563 19.17 19.35 -8.89
CA ASP A 563 20.17 20.20 -8.24
C ASP A 563 20.13 20.06 -6.70
N THR A 564 18.94 19.93 -6.12
CA THR A 564 18.78 19.77 -4.66
C THR A 564 19.25 18.38 -4.19
N GLN A 565 19.11 17.35 -5.02
CA GLN A 565 19.57 16.00 -4.71
C GLN A 565 21.10 15.85 -4.79
N ALA A 566 21.76 16.62 -5.64
CA ALA A 566 23.22 16.63 -5.82
C ALA A 566 23.95 17.31 -4.67
#